data_5a8fc48d4f25a43ba43a31a2aa21cb07
#
_entry.id   5a8fc48d4f25a43ba43a31a2aa21cb07
#
_cell.length_a   1.000
_cell.length_b   1.000
_cell.length_c   1.000
_cell.angle_alpha   90.00
_cell.angle_beta   90.00
_cell.angle_gamma   90.00
#
_symmetry.space_group_name_H-M   'P 1'
#
loop_
_entity.id
_entity.type
_entity.pdbx_description
1 polymer ?
#
loop_
_entity_poly.entity_id
_entity_poly.type
_entity_poly.pdbx_seq_one_letter_code
_entity_poly.pdbx_strand_id
1 'polypeptide(L)'
;SQRLLYQNITSIQLFPGVESALCAIARRNVAIAVVTSNQLRNVLAVLGEELAGLVSVFECEAGFFTKARKLRSALRQAGVKPGEAVSFGDESRDIEAARKVGIPCAAVTWGYAHSEVLRHHQPDYLLTSVDQIMGIVAE
;
A
#
# COMPACT_ATOMS: atom_id res chain seq x y z
N SER A 1 -11.68 4.70 -15.16
CA SER A 1 -10.83 3.55 -14.84
C SER A 1 -10.54 3.50 -13.36
N GLN A 2 -10.45 2.30 -12.81
CA GLN A 2 -10.13 2.09 -11.41
C GLN A 2 -8.62 2.14 -11.21
N ARG A 3 -8.19 2.79 -10.13
CA ARG A 3 -6.82 2.74 -9.68
C ARG A 3 -6.74 1.82 -8.46
N LEU A 4 -5.69 1.02 -8.41
CA LEU A 4 -5.43 0.15 -7.27
C LEU A 4 -4.42 0.83 -6.36
N LEU A 5 -4.81 1.02 -5.09
CA LEU A 5 -3.94 1.55 -4.07
C LEU A 5 -3.41 0.41 -3.22
N TYR A 6 -2.09 0.26 -3.17
CA TYR A 6 -1.45 -0.71 -2.31
C TYR A 6 -1.09 -0.08 -0.99
N GLN A 7 -1.56 -0.68 0.09
CA GLN A 7 -1.20 -0.29 1.44
C GLN A 7 -0.43 -1.43 2.09
N ASN A 8 0.86 -1.19 2.35
CA ASN A 8 1.70 -2.17 3.02
C ASN A 8 1.63 -1.95 4.53
N ILE A 9 1.02 -2.89 5.24
CA ILE A 9 0.91 -2.84 6.69
C ILE A 9 2.05 -3.66 7.28
N THR A 10 3.13 -3.00 7.68
CA THR A 10 4.30 -3.63 8.28
C THR A 10 4.24 -3.66 9.80
N SER A 11 3.36 -2.87 10.39
CA SER A 11 3.13 -2.76 11.82
C SER A 11 1.77 -3.36 12.17
N ILE A 12 1.59 -3.71 13.44
CA ILE A 12 0.30 -4.16 13.95
C ILE A 12 -0.60 -3.00 14.38
N GLN A 13 -0.22 -1.77 14.00
CA GLN A 13 -1.00 -0.57 14.31
C GLN A 13 -1.21 0.26 13.05
N LEU A 14 -2.38 0.90 12.97
CA LEU A 14 -2.63 1.91 11.96
C LEU A 14 -2.21 3.27 12.49
N PHE A 15 -1.55 4.04 11.64
CA PHE A 15 -1.18 5.41 12.00
C PHE A 15 -2.41 6.33 11.93
N PRO A 16 -2.42 7.41 12.76
CA PRO A 16 -3.55 8.35 12.76
C PRO A 16 -3.85 8.89 11.36
N GLY A 17 -5.11 8.91 11.00
CA GLY A 17 -5.57 9.42 9.71
C GLY A 17 -5.65 8.39 8.60
N VAL A 18 -4.99 7.23 8.74
CA VAL A 18 -5.01 6.18 7.71
C VAL A 18 -6.42 5.65 7.51
N GLU A 19 -7.16 5.46 8.60
CA GLU A 19 -8.54 4.98 8.54
C GLU A 19 -9.42 5.88 7.69
N SER A 20 -9.36 7.18 7.94
CA SER A 20 -10.12 8.17 7.16
C SER A 20 -9.69 8.18 5.70
N ALA A 21 -8.39 8.05 5.44
CA ALA A 21 -7.87 8.00 4.08
C ALA A 21 -8.39 6.79 3.32
N LEU A 22 -8.40 5.61 3.94
CA LEU A 22 -8.91 4.40 3.31
C LEU A 22 -10.40 4.54 2.97
N CYS A 23 -11.19 5.11 3.88
CA CYS A 23 -12.60 5.36 3.62
C CYS A 23 -12.81 6.32 2.45
N ALA A 24 -12.03 7.38 2.38
CA ALA A 24 -12.12 8.36 1.30
C ALA A 24 -11.72 7.76 -0.05
N ILE A 25 -10.68 6.93 -0.07
CA ILE A 25 -10.24 6.22 -1.27
C ILE A 25 -11.33 5.29 -1.80
N ALA A 26 -11.94 4.52 -0.90
CA ALA A 26 -13.00 3.58 -1.27
C ALA A 26 -14.19 4.30 -1.91
N ARG A 27 -14.50 5.51 -1.46
CA ARG A 27 -15.59 6.30 -2.04
C ARG A 27 -15.30 6.78 -3.47
N ARG A 28 -14.05 6.76 -3.89
CA ARG A 28 -13.65 7.18 -5.23
C ARG A 28 -13.60 6.04 -6.23
N ASN A 29 -14.16 4.91 -5.85
CA ASN A 29 -14.18 3.72 -6.71
C ASN A 29 -12.77 3.23 -7.07
N VAL A 30 -11.86 3.32 -6.11
CA VAL A 30 -10.48 2.84 -6.22
C VAL A 30 -10.35 1.54 -5.44
N ALA A 31 -9.89 0.49 -6.07
CA ALA A 31 -9.66 -0.79 -5.39
C ALA A 31 -8.46 -0.67 -4.44
N ILE A 32 -8.59 -1.26 -3.27
CA ILE A 32 -7.55 -1.24 -2.25
C ILE A 32 -7.01 -2.66 -2.06
N ALA A 33 -5.70 -2.81 -2.09
CA ALA A 33 -5.03 -4.06 -1.77
C ALA A 33 -4.09 -3.86 -0.58
N VAL A 34 -4.03 -4.85 0.28
CA VAL A 34 -3.08 -4.89 1.39
C VAL A 34 -2.05 -5.97 1.08
N VAL A 35 -0.78 -5.55 1.01
CA VAL A 35 0.35 -6.44 0.72
C VAL A 35 1.30 -6.38 1.90
N THR A 36 1.49 -7.49 2.60
CA THR A 36 2.28 -7.52 3.83
C THR A 36 2.83 -8.91 4.12
N SER A 37 3.91 -8.97 4.89
CA SER A 37 4.44 -10.22 5.42
C SER A 37 3.71 -10.69 6.67
N ASN A 38 2.84 -9.87 7.26
CA ASN A 38 2.05 -10.25 8.40
C ASN A 38 0.97 -11.28 8.03
N GLN A 39 0.56 -12.06 9.01
CA GLN A 39 -0.53 -13.02 8.81
C GLN A 39 -1.86 -12.30 8.65
N LEU A 40 -2.73 -12.86 7.82
CA LEU A 40 -4.05 -12.28 7.56
C LEU A 40 -4.84 -11.99 8.84
N ARG A 41 -4.83 -12.91 9.80
CA ARG A 41 -5.56 -12.71 11.07
C ARG A 41 -5.11 -11.47 11.81
N ASN A 42 -3.81 -11.16 11.78
CA ASN A 42 -3.26 -9.96 12.43
C ASN A 42 -3.68 -8.70 11.68
N VAL A 43 -3.66 -8.76 10.38
CA VAL A 43 -4.09 -7.64 9.52
C VAL A 43 -5.57 -7.34 9.77
N LEU A 44 -6.42 -8.37 9.79
CA LEU A 44 -7.84 -8.21 10.04
C LEU A 44 -8.12 -7.65 11.43
N ALA A 45 -7.34 -8.07 12.43
CA ALA A 45 -7.47 -7.56 13.80
C ALA A 45 -7.13 -6.06 13.86
N VAL A 46 -6.11 -5.63 13.13
CA VAL A 46 -5.71 -4.22 13.09
C VAL A 46 -6.75 -3.37 12.35
N LEU A 47 -7.25 -3.84 11.22
CA LEU A 47 -8.21 -3.11 10.39
C LEU A 47 -9.60 -3.04 11.02
N GLY A 48 -10.03 -4.14 11.64
CA GLY A 48 -11.42 -4.27 12.06
C GLY A 48 -12.35 -4.59 10.89
N GLU A 49 -13.58 -4.91 11.20
CA GLU A 49 -14.55 -5.39 10.23
C GLU A 49 -14.85 -4.37 9.13
N GLU A 50 -15.04 -3.12 9.51
CA GLU A 50 -15.43 -2.07 8.57
C GLU A 50 -14.33 -1.79 7.54
N LEU A 51 -13.10 -1.58 8.01
CA LEU A 51 -11.97 -1.30 7.11
C LEU A 51 -11.61 -2.51 6.27
N ALA A 52 -11.65 -3.71 6.85
CA ALA A 52 -11.39 -4.93 6.10
C ALA A 52 -12.36 -5.11 4.95
N GLY A 53 -13.61 -4.69 5.14
CA GLY A 53 -14.63 -4.73 4.08
C GLY A 53 -14.36 -3.78 2.91
N LEU A 54 -13.49 -2.79 3.08
CA LEU A 54 -13.10 -1.87 2.01
C LEU A 54 -11.95 -2.41 1.17
N VAL A 55 -11.25 -3.43 1.65
CA VAL A 55 -10.09 -4.00 0.96
C VAL A 55 -10.54 -5.09 0.01
N SER A 56 -10.14 -4.99 -1.25
CA SER A 56 -10.52 -5.93 -2.29
C SER A 56 -9.58 -7.14 -2.37
N VAL A 57 -8.30 -6.94 -2.02
CA VAL A 57 -7.28 -7.97 -2.16
C VAL A 57 -6.37 -7.97 -0.94
N PHE A 58 -6.16 -9.15 -0.36
CA PHE A 58 -5.18 -9.36 0.71
C PHE A 58 -4.11 -10.32 0.20
N GLU A 59 -2.87 -9.85 0.17
CA GLU A 59 -1.68 -10.67 -0.07
C GLU A 59 -0.84 -10.63 1.19
N CYS A 60 -1.08 -11.56 2.06
CA CYS A 60 -0.50 -11.61 3.41
C CYS A 60 0.45 -12.79 3.55
N GLU A 61 1.12 -12.82 4.72
CA GLU A 61 2.04 -13.86 5.15
C GLU A 61 3.41 -13.81 4.49
N ALA A 62 4.41 -14.11 5.34
CA ALA A 62 5.76 -14.31 4.90
C ALA A 62 5.85 -15.70 4.30
N GLY A 63 5.78 -15.95 3.13
CA GLY A 63 5.96 -17.25 2.50
C GLY A 63 7.20 -17.25 1.65
N PHE A 64 7.24 -18.15 0.71
CA PHE A 64 8.29 -18.23 -0.29
C PHE A 64 8.16 -17.14 -1.34
N PHE A 65 7.15 -16.28 -1.22
CA PHE A 65 6.88 -15.25 -2.23
C PHE A 65 7.46 -13.91 -1.82
N THR A 66 8.17 -13.28 -2.74
CA THR A 66 8.70 -11.94 -2.56
C THR A 66 7.58 -10.90 -2.61
N LYS A 67 7.88 -9.68 -2.12
CA LYS A 67 6.93 -8.57 -2.25
C LYS A 67 6.55 -8.31 -3.72
N ALA A 68 7.50 -8.40 -4.63
CA ALA A 68 7.21 -8.20 -6.05
C ALA A 68 6.19 -9.22 -6.57
N ARG A 69 6.30 -10.48 -6.18
CA ARG A 69 5.31 -11.50 -6.60
C ARG A 69 3.94 -11.24 -6.02
N LYS A 70 3.88 -10.80 -4.76
CA LYS A 70 2.62 -10.43 -4.12
C LYS A 70 1.97 -9.25 -4.81
N LEU A 71 2.76 -8.25 -5.19
CA LEU A 71 2.26 -7.10 -5.94
C LEU A 71 1.69 -7.53 -7.30
N ARG A 72 2.39 -8.40 -8.01
CA ARG A 72 1.90 -8.92 -9.29
C ARG A 72 0.59 -9.71 -9.12
N SER A 73 0.51 -10.52 -8.08
CA SER A 73 -0.69 -11.27 -7.77
C SER A 73 -1.87 -10.33 -7.46
N ALA A 74 -1.63 -9.28 -6.67
CA ALA A 74 -2.65 -8.31 -6.34
C ALA A 74 -3.17 -7.59 -7.59
N LEU A 75 -2.26 -7.19 -8.49
CA LEU A 75 -2.66 -6.58 -9.77
C LEU A 75 -3.56 -7.50 -10.58
N ARG A 76 -3.19 -8.78 -10.69
CA ARG A 76 -4.00 -9.75 -11.42
C ARG A 76 -5.38 -9.93 -10.82
N GLN A 77 -5.44 -10.05 -9.49
CA GLN A 77 -6.72 -10.23 -8.80
C GLN A 77 -7.64 -9.03 -8.95
N ALA A 78 -7.06 -7.83 -8.96
CA ALA A 78 -7.83 -6.61 -9.12
C ALA A 78 -8.12 -6.26 -10.58
N GLY A 79 -7.45 -6.92 -11.52
CA GLY A 79 -7.61 -6.61 -12.94
C GLY A 79 -7.05 -5.25 -13.33
N VAL A 80 -5.97 -4.83 -12.67
CA VAL A 80 -5.36 -3.50 -12.83
C VAL A 80 -3.96 -3.65 -13.40
N LYS A 81 -3.59 -2.76 -14.31
CA LYS A 81 -2.24 -2.71 -14.88
C LYS A 81 -1.30 -1.94 -13.95
N PRO A 82 0.02 -2.24 -13.99
CA PRO A 82 0.98 -1.55 -13.13
C PRO A 82 0.90 -0.02 -13.18
N GLY A 83 0.75 0.55 -14.36
CA GLY A 83 0.66 2.01 -14.53
C GLY A 83 -0.62 2.62 -13.98
N GLU A 84 -1.63 1.81 -13.68
CA GLU A 84 -2.90 2.25 -13.13
C GLU A 84 -2.95 2.13 -11.60
N ALA A 85 -1.85 1.70 -10.99
CA ALA A 85 -1.76 1.46 -9.55
C ALA A 85 -0.74 2.39 -8.91
N VAL A 86 -0.85 2.56 -7.60
CA VAL A 86 0.15 3.24 -6.77
C VAL A 86 0.42 2.35 -5.57
N SER A 87 1.69 2.17 -5.24
CA SER A 87 2.11 1.40 -4.08
C SER A 87 2.53 2.37 -2.97
N PHE A 88 1.99 2.19 -1.78
CA PHE A 88 2.37 2.95 -0.60
C PHE A 88 3.16 2.05 0.34
N GLY A 89 4.34 2.49 0.75
CA GLY A 89 5.17 1.71 1.63
C GLY A 89 6.08 2.56 2.50
N ASP A 90 6.53 2.00 3.62
CA ASP A 90 7.34 2.69 4.62
C ASP A 90 8.78 2.16 4.69
N GLU A 91 9.15 1.24 3.84
CA GLU A 91 10.49 0.65 3.82
C GLU A 91 11.10 0.70 2.41
N SER A 92 12.43 0.65 2.36
CA SER A 92 13.14 0.62 1.08
C SER A 92 12.76 -0.58 0.22
N ARG A 93 12.45 -1.72 0.87
CA ARG A 93 12.02 -2.92 0.16
C ARG A 93 10.72 -2.72 -0.60
N ASP A 94 9.85 -1.84 -0.11
CA ASP A 94 8.60 -1.52 -0.78
C ASP A 94 8.86 -0.76 -2.08
N ILE A 95 9.80 0.17 -2.04
CA ILE A 95 10.20 0.95 -3.22
C ILE A 95 10.82 0.02 -4.28
N GLU A 96 11.72 -0.84 -3.85
CA GLU A 96 12.38 -1.80 -4.74
C GLU A 96 11.37 -2.75 -5.40
N ALA A 97 10.44 -3.27 -4.63
CA ALA A 97 9.43 -4.20 -5.14
C ALA A 97 8.51 -3.52 -6.16
N ALA A 98 8.05 -2.30 -5.85
CA ALA A 98 7.19 -1.55 -6.74
C ALA A 98 7.90 -1.23 -8.06
N ARG A 99 9.16 -0.81 -7.98
CA ARG A 99 9.97 -0.52 -9.17
C ARG A 99 10.13 -1.76 -10.04
N LYS A 100 10.38 -2.91 -9.42
CA LYS A 100 10.56 -4.17 -10.13
C LYS A 100 9.31 -4.57 -10.91
N VAL A 101 8.14 -4.24 -10.40
CA VAL A 101 6.86 -4.56 -11.02
C VAL A 101 6.40 -3.46 -11.99
N GLY A 102 6.95 -2.26 -11.88
CA GLY A 102 6.56 -1.13 -12.70
C GLY A 102 5.41 -0.31 -12.13
N ILE A 103 5.20 -0.38 -10.82
CA ILE A 103 4.16 0.37 -10.12
C ILE A 103 4.78 1.65 -9.57
N PRO A 104 4.20 2.85 -9.81
CA PRO A 104 4.61 4.06 -9.12
C PRO A 104 4.57 3.88 -7.61
N CYS A 105 5.61 4.31 -6.91
CA CYS A 105 5.73 4.13 -5.47
C CYS A 105 5.70 5.45 -4.71
N ALA A 106 4.83 5.53 -3.73
CA ALA A 106 4.80 6.59 -2.75
C ALA A 106 5.39 6.06 -1.44
N ALA A 107 6.55 6.57 -1.07
CA ALA A 107 7.16 6.23 0.21
C ALA A 107 6.57 7.12 1.29
N VAL A 108 6.25 6.53 2.44
CA VAL A 108 5.65 7.24 3.57
C VAL A 108 6.63 7.28 4.73
N THR A 109 6.78 8.44 5.36
CA THR A 109 7.81 8.66 6.38
C THR A 109 7.33 8.46 7.81
N TRP A 110 6.07 8.19 8.00
CA TRP A 110 5.52 7.96 9.35
C TRP A 110 5.67 6.52 9.85
N GLY A 111 6.33 5.64 9.06
CA GLY A 111 6.66 4.29 9.46
C GLY A 111 8.01 4.18 10.15
N TYR A 112 8.68 3.04 10.01
CA TYR A 112 9.91 2.72 10.74
C TYR A 112 11.19 3.21 10.07
N ALA A 113 11.21 3.37 8.75
CA ALA A 113 12.41 3.78 8.05
C ALA A 113 12.61 5.30 8.14
N HIS A 114 13.88 5.72 8.17
CA HIS A 114 14.22 7.13 8.13
C HIS A 114 13.94 7.72 6.74
N SER A 115 13.44 8.95 6.72
CA SER A 115 13.08 9.63 5.48
C SER A 115 14.25 9.76 4.50
N GLU A 116 15.48 9.91 4.99
CA GLU A 116 16.67 9.99 4.14
C GLU A 116 16.95 8.68 3.41
N VAL A 117 16.75 7.55 4.08
CA VAL A 117 16.92 6.23 3.46
C VAL A 117 15.89 6.05 2.35
N LEU A 118 14.65 6.42 2.62
CA LEU A 118 13.58 6.34 1.63
C LEU A 118 13.86 7.25 0.44
N ARG A 119 14.29 8.48 0.70
CA ARG A 119 14.61 9.45 -0.36
C ARG A 119 15.76 8.95 -1.24
N HIS A 120 16.76 8.31 -0.64
CA HIS A 120 17.91 7.77 -1.36
C HIS A 120 17.50 6.71 -2.39
N HIS A 121 16.42 5.97 -2.13
CA HIS A 121 15.89 4.96 -3.04
C HIS A 121 15.04 5.56 -4.17
N GLN A 122 14.88 6.89 -4.19
CA GLN A 122 14.21 7.64 -5.25
C GLN A 122 12.78 7.14 -5.55
N PRO A 123 11.87 7.17 -4.57
CA PRO A 123 10.48 6.86 -4.85
C PRO A 123 9.87 7.93 -5.74
N ASP A 124 8.77 7.61 -6.41
CA ASP A 124 8.06 8.58 -7.23
C ASP A 124 7.46 9.71 -6.40
N TYR A 125 7.04 9.38 -5.18
CA TYR A 125 6.51 10.36 -4.21
C TYR A 125 7.10 10.07 -2.83
N LEU A 126 7.35 11.12 -2.06
CA LEU A 126 7.76 11.01 -0.67
C LEU A 126 6.75 11.78 0.18
N LEU A 127 5.96 11.06 0.96
CA LEU A 127 4.90 11.64 1.76
C LEU A 127 5.33 11.79 3.22
N THR A 128 5.08 12.97 3.78
CA THR A 128 5.40 13.27 5.17
C THR A 128 4.18 13.29 6.07
N SER A 129 2.98 13.31 5.49
CA SER A 129 1.74 13.25 6.25
C SER A 129 0.69 12.42 5.51
N VAL A 130 -0.22 11.81 6.29
CA VAL A 130 -1.29 10.98 5.74
C VAL A 130 -2.22 11.79 4.81
N ASP A 131 -2.38 13.08 5.08
CA ASP A 131 -3.23 13.96 4.28
C ASP A 131 -2.81 14.02 2.80
N GLN A 132 -1.55 13.77 2.51
CA GLN A 132 -1.01 13.83 1.15
C GLN A 132 -1.45 12.64 0.28
N ILE A 133 -1.93 11.58 0.89
CA ILE A 133 -2.36 10.38 0.15
C ILE A 133 -3.43 10.72 -0.88
N MET A 134 -4.42 11.50 -0.49
CA MET A 134 -5.53 11.85 -1.38
C MET A 134 -5.09 12.67 -2.60
N GLY A 135 -4.05 13.45 -2.46
CA GLY A 135 -3.50 14.22 -3.58
C GLY A 135 -2.97 13.31 -4.70
N ILE A 136 -2.42 12.16 -4.34
CA ILE A 136 -1.91 11.19 -5.31
C ILE A 136 -3.06 10.40 -5.93
N VAL A 137 -3.99 9.93 -5.11
CA VAL A 137 -5.12 9.12 -5.56
C VAL A 137 -6.05 9.90 -6.50
N ALA A 138 -6.16 11.21 -6.28
CA ALA A 138 -7.03 12.07 -7.09
C ALA A 138 -6.47 12.35 -8.51
N GLU A 139 -5.19 12.09 -8.73
CA GLU A 139 -4.60 12.25 -10.06
C GLU A 139 -5.20 11.20 -11.07
#